data_4be0736095d8161a0f281e7d24ed2f4f
#
_entry.id   4be0736095d8161a0f281e7d24ed2f4f
#
_cell.length_a   1.000
_cell.length_b   1.000
_cell.length_c   1.000
_cell.angle_alpha   90.00
_cell.angle_beta   90.00
_cell.angle_gamma   90.00
#
_symmetry.space_group_name_H-M   'P 1'
#
loop_
_entity.id
_entity.type
_entity.pdbx_description
1 polymer ?
#
loop_
_entity_poly.entity_id
_entity_poly.type
_entity_poly.pdbx_seq_one_letter_code
_entity_poly.pdbx_strand_id
1 'polypeptide(L)'
;MKISDLKTYVVANPPPHHGGAYFVFLKLTTDDQIEGFGEVYGVPFHPHKVTQLIEDVVERYVLGCEPFKIERLWRIIYSSGYSQHPDLTLAGVLSGIEMACWDIIGKSLNQPIYNLLGGQVHEKLRSYTYIYPESDEMTESTREEHVLGVADVFGDADLGPKRALEYLKQGFTALKFDPVMPMSAFDPRQLSLEALDNAELVVKNIREAVGGRCDLMIGTHGQMTTSSAIRLAKRLERFDPLWLEEPVPPENREEMARVARSTSIPVASGERLSTKYEFAELLQKQAAAIIQPALGRVGGILEAKKIAGMAEAHYAQLAPHLYCGPIEAAANIQIATCSPNFLIQESIETFGGFHTEIVKEPIQWEDGYIIPPTKPGLGIELNETVAAENPYAGPIFIEMEDRPL
;
A
#
# COMPACT_ATOMS: atom_id res chain seq x y z
N MET A 1 -0.59 32.01 -6.54
CA MET A 1 -0.40 30.56 -6.81
C MET A 1 -1.75 29.89 -7.04
N LYS A 2 -1.99 29.43 -8.26
CA LYS A 2 -3.17 28.67 -8.67
C LYS A 2 -2.72 27.52 -9.57
N ILE A 3 -3.38 26.38 -9.50
CA ILE A 3 -3.12 25.26 -10.39
C ILE A 3 -3.51 25.65 -11.81
N SER A 4 -2.59 25.55 -12.77
CA SER A 4 -2.75 26.00 -14.15
C SER A 4 -2.65 24.90 -15.19
N ASP A 5 -2.02 23.75 -14.85
CA ASP A 5 -1.81 22.66 -15.80
C ASP A 5 -1.77 21.29 -15.12
N LEU A 6 -2.07 20.26 -15.90
CA LEU A 6 -2.03 18.85 -15.54
C LEU A 6 -1.26 18.06 -16.61
N LYS A 7 -0.43 17.14 -16.18
CA LYS A 7 0.13 16.08 -17.03
C LYS A 7 -0.01 14.73 -16.34
N THR A 8 -0.44 13.72 -17.09
CA THR A 8 -0.61 12.34 -16.62
C THR A 8 0.40 11.41 -17.27
N TYR A 9 0.76 10.33 -16.57
CA TYR A 9 1.70 9.33 -17.04
C TYR A 9 1.18 7.94 -16.70
N VAL A 10 1.23 7.01 -17.66
CA VAL A 10 1.03 5.59 -17.43
C VAL A 10 2.33 4.90 -17.78
N VAL A 11 3.05 4.48 -16.76
CA VAL A 11 4.41 3.97 -16.88
C VAL A 11 4.43 2.47 -16.65
N ALA A 12 5.00 1.71 -17.58
CA ALA A 12 5.24 0.29 -17.40
C ALA A 12 6.30 0.09 -16.29
N ASN A 13 6.04 -0.85 -15.40
CA ASN A 13 7.03 -1.33 -14.46
C ASN A 13 7.65 -2.61 -15.05
N PRO A 14 8.93 -2.61 -15.44
CA PRO A 14 9.59 -3.80 -16.00
C PRO A 14 9.58 -4.99 -15.03
N PRO A 15 9.77 -6.22 -15.52
CA PRO A 15 9.99 -7.37 -14.64
C PRO A 15 11.07 -7.09 -13.60
N PRO A 16 10.89 -7.56 -12.35
CA PRO A 16 9.92 -8.54 -11.88
C PRO A 16 8.54 -7.96 -11.51
N HIS A 17 8.19 -6.74 -11.89
CA HIS A 17 6.90 -6.07 -11.66
C HIS A 17 6.53 -5.88 -10.17
N HIS A 18 7.48 -5.89 -9.26
CA HIS A 18 7.21 -5.64 -7.85
C HIS A 18 6.60 -4.24 -7.66
N GLY A 19 5.46 -4.16 -6.97
CA GLY A 19 4.67 -2.94 -6.89
C GLY A 19 3.61 -2.81 -8.00
N GLY A 20 3.46 -3.82 -8.88
CA GLY A 20 2.47 -3.84 -9.95
C GLY A 20 3.07 -3.72 -11.35
N ALA A 21 2.28 -4.04 -12.37
CA ALA A 21 2.72 -4.04 -13.78
C ALA A 21 2.87 -2.62 -14.38
N TYR A 22 2.29 -1.63 -13.75
CA TYR A 22 2.32 -0.22 -14.18
C TYR A 22 2.11 0.72 -13.00
N PHE A 23 2.51 1.97 -13.20
CA PHE A 23 2.24 3.08 -12.29
C PHE A 23 1.44 4.18 -13.00
N VAL A 24 0.52 4.84 -12.28
CA VAL A 24 -0.24 5.99 -12.78
C VAL A 24 0.17 7.22 -12.00
N PHE A 25 0.99 8.07 -12.61
CA PHE A 25 1.42 9.33 -12.01
C PHE A 25 0.68 10.52 -12.62
N LEU A 26 0.61 11.59 -11.86
CA LEU A 26 0.18 12.88 -12.34
C LEU A 26 1.11 13.98 -11.85
N LYS A 27 1.19 15.06 -12.62
CA LYS A 27 1.90 16.28 -12.29
C LYS A 27 0.93 17.45 -12.39
N LEU A 28 0.82 18.24 -11.33
CA LEU A 28 0.15 19.54 -11.33
C LEU A 28 1.19 20.64 -11.40
N THR A 29 0.93 21.68 -12.21
CA THR A 29 1.78 22.85 -12.30
C THR A 29 0.98 24.10 -11.92
N THR A 30 1.58 25.01 -11.19
CA THR A 30 0.96 26.29 -10.80
C THR A 30 1.30 27.40 -11.79
N ASP A 31 0.54 28.51 -11.75
CA ASP A 31 0.84 29.75 -12.49
C ASP A 31 2.20 30.35 -12.11
N ASP A 32 2.73 30.03 -10.92
CA ASP A 32 4.07 30.39 -10.46
C ASP A 32 5.14 29.33 -10.84
N GLN A 33 4.81 28.37 -11.71
CA GLN A 33 5.69 27.31 -12.21
C GLN A 33 6.22 26.35 -11.13
N ILE A 34 5.51 26.18 -10.03
CA ILE A 34 5.82 25.14 -9.04
C ILE A 34 5.11 23.85 -9.46
N GLU A 35 5.87 22.77 -9.56
CA GLU A 35 5.38 21.44 -9.96
C GLU A 35 5.24 20.54 -8.74
N GLY A 36 4.14 19.77 -8.69
CA GLY A 36 3.93 18.73 -7.68
C GLY A 36 3.47 17.43 -8.33
N PHE A 37 3.92 16.34 -7.76
CA PHE A 37 3.64 14.99 -8.25
C PHE A 37 2.69 14.23 -7.32
N GLY A 38 1.88 13.36 -7.90
CA GLY A 38 1.03 12.42 -7.19
C GLY A 38 0.95 11.09 -7.91
N GLU A 39 0.48 10.08 -7.21
CA GLU A 39 0.28 8.73 -7.72
C GLU A 39 -1.12 8.23 -7.38
N VAL A 40 -1.73 7.52 -8.31
CA VAL A 40 -3.04 6.90 -8.17
C VAL A 40 -2.88 5.39 -8.17
N TYR A 41 -3.31 4.74 -7.10
CA TYR A 41 -3.17 3.31 -6.92
C TYR A 41 -4.52 2.59 -6.87
N GLY A 42 -4.54 1.38 -7.42
CA GLY A 42 -5.60 0.40 -7.22
C GLY A 42 -7.01 0.79 -7.69
N VAL A 43 -7.12 1.71 -8.64
CA VAL A 43 -8.38 2.01 -9.30
C VAL A 43 -8.71 0.87 -10.29
N PRO A 44 -9.90 0.22 -10.19
CA PRO A 44 -10.21 -1.02 -10.90
C PRO A 44 -10.59 -0.79 -12.37
N PHE A 45 -9.83 0.04 -13.08
CA PHE A 45 -10.01 0.33 -14.50
C PHE A 45 -8.67 0.34 -15.22
N HIS A 46 -8.71 0.17 -16.54
CA HIS A 46 -7.51 0.29 -17.37
C HIS A 46 -6.80 1.63 -17.10
N PRO A 47 -5.45 1.69 -16.89
CA PRO A 47 -4.77 2.90 -16.44
C PRO A 47 -4.98 4.10 -17.35
N HIS A 48 -5.11 3.92 -18.68
CA HIS A 48 -5.48 5.00 -19.57
C HIS A 48 -6.94 5.49 -19.43
N LYS A 49 -7.81 4.73 -18.73
CA LYS A 49 -9.12 5.23 -18.32
C LYS A 49 -9.01 5.99 -17.00
N VAL A 50 -8.10 5.58 -16.14
CA VAL A 50 -7.79 6.30 -14.90
C VAL A 50 -7.25 7.70 -15.22
N THR A 51 -6.35 7.84 -16.21
CA THR A 51 -5.88 9.18 -16.62
C THR A 51 -7.03 10.05 -17.13
N GLN A 52 -7.99 9.50 -17.88
CA GLN A 52 -9.18 10.25 -18.30
C GLN A 52 -10.07 10.69 -17.15
N LEU A 53 -10.19 9.88 -16.08
CA LEU A 53 -10.89 10.28 -14.86
C LEU A 53 -10.14 11.40 -14.12
N ILE A 54 -8.82 11.33 -14.04
CA ILE A 54 -7.98 12.39 -13.47
C ILE A 54 -8.20 13.70 -14.25
N GLU A 55 -8.13 13.65 -15.58
CA GLU A 55 -8.30 14.80 -16.47
C GLU A 55 -9.68 15.44 -16.29
N ASP A 56 -10.76 14.64 -16.27
CA ASP A 56 -12.13 15.12 -16.05
C ASP A 56 -12.29 15.82 -14.68
N VAL A 57 -11.75 15.22 -13.62
CA VAL A 57 -11.83 15.79 -12.26
C VAL A 57 -11.01 17.07 -12.16
N VAL A 58 -9.80 17.09 -12.74
CA VAL A 58 -8.90 18.25 -12.70
C VAL A 58 -9.48 19.40 -13.50
N GLU A 59 -9.98 19.17 -14.69
CA GLU A 59 -10.60 20.20 -15.52
C GLU A 59 -11.79 20.88 -14.83
N ARG A 60 -12.65 20.07 -14.20
CA ARG A 60 -13.87 20.59 -13.57
C ARG A 60 -13.68 21.23 -12.21
N TYR A 61 -12.71 20.75 -11.40
CA TYR A 61 -12.67 21.12 -9.99
C TYR A 61 -11.33 21.66 -9.49
N VAL A 62 -10.23 21.42 -10.22
CA VAL A 62 -8.88 21.66 -9.72
C VAL A 62 -8.19 22.84 -10.41
N LEU A 63 -8.35 22.98 -11.73
CA LEU A 63 -7.77 24.13 -12.47
C LEU A 63 -8.29 25.45 -11.91
N GLY A 64 -7.39 26.39 -11.67
CA GLY A 64 -7.67 27.69 -11.07
C GLY A 64 -7.84 27.69 -9.55
N CYS A 65 -7.80 26.53 -8.89
CA CYS A 65 -7.81 26.43 -7.44
C CYS A 65 -6.45 26.76 -6.83
N GLU A 66 -6.47 27.18 -5.57
CA GLU A 66 -5.27 27.37 -4.75
C GLU A 66 -4.92 26.04 -4.08
N PRO A 67 -3.71 25.49 -4.27
CA PRO A 67 -3.31 24.20 -3.70
C PRO A 67 -3.39 24.16 -2.17
N PHE A 68 -3.24 25.31 -1.48
CA PHE A 68 -3.38 25.39 -0.02
C PHE A 68 -4.79 25.11 0.51
N LYS A 69 -5.82 25.11 -0.34
CA LYS A 69 -7.22 24.88 0.08
C LYS A 69 -7.60 23.39 -0.01
N ILE A 70 -6.74 22.52 0.49
CA ILE A 70 -6.87 21.05 0.38
C ILE A 70 -8.21 20.55 0.92
N GLU A 71 -8.64 20.96 2.11
CA GLU A 71 -9.94 20.55 2.69
C GLU A 71 -11.11 20.93 1.79
N ARG A 72 -11.07 22.14 1.21
CA ARG A 72 -12.11 22.58 0.31
C ARG A 72 -12.10 21.78 -0.98
N LEU A 73 -10.93 21.55 -1.57
CA LEU A 73 -10.76 20.77 -2.78
C LEU A 73 -11.26 19.33 -2.56
N TRP A 74 -10.82 18.71 -1.48
CA TRP A 74 -11.24 17.39 -1.08
C TRP A 74 -12.76 17.28 -0.99
N ARG A 75 -13.41 18.25 -0.32
CA ARG A 75 -14.88 18.28 -0.17
C ARG A 75 -15.62 18.46 -1.48
N ILE A 76 -15.12 19.30 -2.37
CA ILE A 76 -15.74 19.53 -3.68
C ILE A 76 -15.70 18.24 -4.51
N ILE A 77 -14.57 17.58 -4.58
CA ILE A 77 -14.40 16.35 -5.36
C ILE A 77 -15.23 15.22 -4.74
N TYR A 78 -15.12 14.99 -3.44
CA TYR A 78 -15.86 13.95 -2.71
C TYR A 78 -17.39 14.11 -2.79
N SER A 79 -17.89 15.35 -2.85
CA SER A 79 -19.31 15.64 -2.93
C SER A 79 -19.83 15.76 -4.37
N SER A 80 -18.98 15.59 -5.36
CA SER A 80 -19.36 15.71 -6.76
C SER A 80 -20.46 14.69 -7.12
N GLY A 81 -21.41 15.10 -7.92
CA GLY A 81 -22.52 14.25 -8.33
C GLY A 81 -23.46 13.79 -7.18
N TYR A 82 -23.43 14.45 -6.01
CA TYR A 82 -24.18 14.03 -4.80
C TYR A 82 -23.80 12.62 -4.30
N SER A 83 -22.60 12.12 -4.63
CA SER A 83 -22.21 10.77 -4.26
C SER A 83 -21.93 10.64 -2.76
N GLN A 84 -21.08 11.49 -2.20
CA GLN A 84 -20.73 11.56 -0.75
C GLN A 84 -20.65 10.20 -0.06
N HIS A 85 -20.04 9.23 -0.76
CA HIS A 85 -19.92 7.86 -0.31
C HIS A 85 -18.47 7.41 -0.50
N PRO A 86 -17.88 6.62 0.43
CA PRO A 86 -16.59 6.00 0.21
C PRO A 86 -16.59 5.19 -1.09
N ASP A 87 -15.66 5.52 -1.97
CA ASP A 87 -15.50 4.92 -3.29
C ASP A 87 -14.02 4.90 -3.66
N LEU A 88 -13.47 3.72 -3.90
CA LEU A 88 -12.04 3.55 -4.17
C LEU A 88 -11.59 4.23 -5.47
N THR A 89 -12.47 4.32 -6.47
CA THR A 89 -12.15 4.97 -7.75
C THR A 89 -11.97 6.47 -7.56
N LEU A 90 -12.98 7.12 -6.99
CA LEU A 90 -12.93 8.56 -6.73
C LEU A 90 -11.86 8.91 -5.70
N ALA A 91 -11.73 8.12 -4.64
CA ALA A 91 -10.72 8.33 -3.61
C ALA A 91 -9.30 8.14 -4.16
N GLY A 92 -9.08 7.21 -5.10
CA GLY A 92 -7.80 7.05 -5.80
C GLY A 92 -7.43 8.27 -6.62
N VAL A 93 -8.33 8.75 -7.47
CA VAL A 93 -8.12 9.98 -8.25
C VAL A 93 -7.85 11.18 -7.34
N LEU A 94 -8.66 11.32 -6.29
CA LEU A 94 -8.50 12.38 -5.29
C LEU A 94 -7.16 12.29 -4.56
N SER A 95 -6.71 11.08 -4.23
CA SER A 95 -5.42 10.85 -3.56
C SER A 95 -4.24 11.39 -4.36
N GLY A 96 -4.16 11.04 -5.64
CA GLY A 96 -3.07 11.53 -6.49
C GLY A 96 -3.08 13.06 -6.64
N ILE A 97 -4.26 13.66 -6.83
CA ILE A 97 -4.41 15.13 -6.91
C ILE A 97 -3.99 15.80 -5.61
N GLU A 98 -4.39 15.25 -4.48
CA GLU A 98 -4.12 15.79 -3.14
C GLU A 98 -2.62 15.68 -2.80
N MET A 99 -1.97 14.55 -3.13
CA MET A 99 -0.52 14.39 -2.99
C MET A 99 0.24 15.46 -3.79
N ALA A 100 -0.14 15.69 -5.04
CA ALA A 100 0.47 16.70 -5.88
C ALA A 100 0.30 18.12 -5.30
N CYS A 101 -0.86 18.43 -4.69
CA CYS A 101 -1.08 19.69 -3.99
C CYS A 101 -0.16 19.83 -2.77
N TRP A 102 0.02 18.76 -1.97
CA TRP A 102 0.95 18.79 -0.84
C TRP A 102 2.40 18.95 -1.27
N ASP A 103 2.79 18.32 -2.37
CA ASP A 103 4.13 18.47 -2.93
C ASP A 103 4.40 19.93 -3.34
N ILE A 104 3.43 20.57 -4.02
CA ILE A 104 3.47 22.01 -4.34
C ILE A 104 3.60 22.85 -3.07
N ILE A 105 2.77 22.58 -2.04
CA ILE A 105 2.79 23.34 -0.77
C ILE A 105 4.15 23.21 -0.11
N GLY A 106 4.67 22.00 0.04
CA GLY A 106 5.97 21.76 0.65
C GLY A 106 7.11 22.47 -0.10
N LYS A 107 7.12 22.38 -1.43
CA LYS A 107 8.10 23.08 -2.28
C LYS A 107 7.98 24.60 -2.15
N SER A 108 6.77 25.15 -2.17
CA SER A 108 6.55 26.60 -2.05
C SER A 108 6.99 27.17 -0.70
N LEU A 109 6.92 26.38 0.36
CA LEU A 109 7.34 26.74 1.72
C LEU A 109 8.77 26.31 2.05
N ASN A 110 9.45 25.62 1.10
CA ASN A 110 10.77 25.05 1.30
C ASN A 110 10.83 24.13 2.54
N GLN A 111 9.81 23.27 2.70
CA GLN A 111 9.68 22.33 3.81
C GLN A 111 9.28 20.93 3.30
N PRO A 112 9.79 19.83 3.88
CA PRO A 112 9.20 18.52 3.71
C PRO A 112 7.79 18.51 4.31
N ILE A 113 6.91 17.68 3.76
CA ILE A 113 5.48 17.68 4.14
C ILE A 113 5.30 17.31 5.62
N TYR A 114 6.08 16.38 6.16
CA TYR A 114 5.95 15.99 7.57
C TYR A 114 6.15 17.17 8.55
N ASN A 115 6.97 18.17 8.20
CA ASN A 115 7.12 19.38 9.00
C ASN A 115 5.84 20.22 9.07
N LEU A 116 5.04 20.19 8.00
CA LEU A 116 3.77 20.92 7.92
C LEU A 116 2.62 20.15 8.61
N LEU A 117 2.83 18.85 8.90
CA LEU A 117 1.86 17.96 9.51
C LEU A 117 2.15 17.65 11.00
N GLY A 118 3.00 18.44 11.65
CA GLY A 118 3.30 18.30 13.07
C GLY A 118 4.78 18.10 13.39
N GLY A 119 5.63 17.95 12.38
CA GLY A 119 7.08 17.77 12.53
C GLY A 119 7.52 16.32 12.60
N GLN A 120 8.82 16.14 12.57
CA GLN A 120 9.44 14.81 12.59
C GLN A 120 9.34 14.19 13.97
N VAL A 121 8.74 13.01 14.06
CA VAL A 121 8.69 12.15 15.27
C VAL A 121 9.72 11.02 15.17
N HIS A 122 9.87 10.45 13.98
CA HIS A 122 10.75 9.32 13.72
C HIS A 122 11.93 9.74 12.85
N GLU A 123 13.16 9.52 13.32
CA GLU A 123 14.40 9.82 12.56
C GLU A 123 14.65 8.80 11.44
N LYS A 124 14.18 7.56 11.64
CA LYS A 124 14.19 6.47 10.65
C LYS A 124 12.95 5.61 10.84
N LEU A 125 12.48 5.03 9.75
CA LEU A 125 11.26 4.24 9.71
C LEU A 125 11.63 2.76 9.53
N ARG A 126 11.33 1.92 10.52
CA ARG A 126 11.45 0.48 10.35
C ARG A 126 10.60 0.05 9.17
N SER A 127 11.14 -0.83 8.30
CA SER A 127 10.42 -1.33 7.15
C SER A 127 10.33 -2.85 7.13
N TYR A 128 9.34 -3.35 6.39
CA TYR A 128 9.20 -4.74 6.04
C TYR A 128 8.98 -4.90 4.54
N THR A 129 9.24 -6.07 4.02
CA THR A 129 8.92 -6.41 2.65
C THR A 129 8.20 -7.75 2.57
N TYR A 130 7.53 -7.99 1.43
CA TYR A 130 7.08 -9.33 1.08
C TYR A 130 8.28 -10.27 0.87
N ILE A 131 8.08 -11.55 1.12
CA ILE A 131 8.99 -12.58 0.64
C ILE A 131 8.68 -12.78 -0.84
N TYR A 132 9.43 -12.12 -1.73
CA TYR A 132 9.30 -12.30 -3.17
C TYR A 132 10.18 -13.48 -3.64
N PRO A 133 9.79 -14.19 -4.73
CA PRO A 133 10.67 -15.17 -5.37
C PRO A 133 11.91 -14.50 -5.97
N GLU A 134 12.92 -15.28 -6.34
CA GLU A 134 14.07 -14.75 -7.04
C GLU A 134 13.68 -14.26 -8.44
N SER A 135 14.19 -13.10 -8.85
CA SER A 135 13.84 -12.46 -10.12
C SER A 135 14.16 -13.30 -11.36
N ASP A 136 15.17 -14.18 -11.25
CA ASP A 136 15.62 -15.06 -12.33
C ASP A 136 14.68 -16.25 -12.56
N GLU A 137 13.81 -16.56 -11.61
CA GLU A 137 12.82 -17.62 -11.68
C GLU A 137 11.50 -17.13 -12.31
N MET A 138 11.36 -15.82 -12.56
CA MET A 138 10.15 -15.21 -13.11
C MET A 138 10.17 -15.25 -14.64
N THR A 139 9.66 -16.32 -15.22
CA THR A 139 9.37 -16.40 -16.66
C THR A 139 8.03 -15.74 -17.01
N GLU A 140 7.77 -15.44 -18.30
CA GLU A 140 6.47 -14.88 -18.74
C GLU A 140 5.28 -15.78 -18.34
N SER A 141 5.44 -17.10 -18.28
CA SER A 141 4.40 -18.02 -17.84
C SER A 141 4.16 -17.99 -16.32
N THR A 142 5.19 -17.76 -15.52
CA THR A 142 5.06 -17.53 -14.07
C THR A 142 4.49 -16.15 -13.74
N ARG A 143 4.45 -15.23 -14.69
CA ARG A 143 3.88 -13.90 -14.54
C ARG A 143 2.37 -13.90 -14.34
N GLU A 144 1.63 -14.74 -15.10
CA GLU A 144 0.18 -14.94 -14.90
C GLU A 144 -0.09 -15.66 -13.58
N GLU A 145 0.72 -16.67 -13.27
CA GLU A 145 0.69 -17.38 -12.00
C GLU A 145 1.07 -16.48 -10.82
N HIS A 146 1.96 -15.52 -11.01
CA HIS A 146 2.49 -14.63 -9.98
C HIS A 146 1.51 -13.55 -9.51
N VAL A 147 0.78 -12.92 -10.45
CA VAL A 147 -0.34 -12.02 -10.13
C VAL A 147 -1.42 -12.76 -9.33
N LEU A 148 -1.42 -14.09 -9.38
CA LEU A 148 -2.35 -14.99 -8.71
C LEU A 148 -1.79 -15.62 -7.43
N GLY A 149 -0.56 -15.30 -7.05
CA GLY A 149 0.04 -15.78 -5.81
C GLY A 149 0.44 -17.25 -5.85
N VAL A 150 0.68 -17.82 -7.01
CA VAL A 150 1.34 -19.13 -7.12
C VAL A 150 2.84 -18.89 -7.18
N ALA A 151 3.41 -18.36 -6.15
CA ALA A 151 4.85 -18.44 -6.01
C ALA A 151 5.17 -19.75 -5.31
N ASP A 152 6.07 -20.50 -5.86
CA ASP A 152 6.67 -21.67 -5.23
C ASP A 152 7.20 -21.37 -3.82
N VAL A 153 7.53 -20.11 -3.57
CA VAL A 153 7.95 -19.55 -2.26
C VAL A 153 6.94 -19.84 -1.13
N PHE A 154 5.63 -19.89 -1.43
CA PHE A 154 4.59 -20.13 -0.43
C PHE A 154 4.00 -21.53 -0.54
N GLY A 155 4.11 -22.18 -1.69
CA GLY A 155 3.72 -23.56 -1.93
C GLY A 155 4.78 -24.56 -1.50
N ASP A 156 6.06 -24.21 -1.62
CA ASP A 156 7.22 -25.02 -1.24
C ASP A 156 7.71 -24.66 0.17
N ALA A 157 7.60 -25.61 1.08
CA ALA A 157 7.97 -25.42 2.48
C ALA A 157 9.47 -25.11 2.73
N ASP A 158 10.33 -25.30 1.75
CA ASP A 158 11.79 -25.07 1.85
C ASP A 158 12.22 -23.73 1.22
N LEU A 159 11.53 -23.25 0.19
CA LEU A 159 11.88 -22.00 -0.51
C LEU A 159 11.61 -20.78 0.35
N GLY A 160 10.45 -20.69 0.99
CA GLY A 160 10.11 -19.56 1.88
C GLY A 160 11.14 -19.30 2.96
N PRO A 161 11.58 -20.33 3.73
CA PRO A 161 12.66 -20.18 4.70
C PRO A 161 13.99 -19.69 4.11
N LYS A 162 14.38 -20.19 2.93
CA LYS A 162 15.62 -19.77 2.24
C LYS A 162 15.55 -18.27 1.91
N ARG A 163 14.48 -17.83 1.25
CA ARG A 163 14.29 -16.41 0.90
C ARG A 163 14.22 -15.50 2.13
N ALA A 164 13.53 -15.93 3.18
CA ALA A 164 13.48 -15.19 4.43
C ALA A 164 14.88 -14.94 5.03
N LEU A 165 15.76 -15.95 4.98
CA LEU A 165 17.16 -15.80 5.44
C LEU A 165 17.98 -14.85 4.56
N GLU A 166 17.68 -14.74 3.26
CA GLU A 166 18.33 -13.80 2.36
C GLU A 166 17.91 -12.36 2.68
N TYR A 167 16.62 -12.11 2.92
CA TYR A 167 16.13 -10.79 3.37
C TYR A 167 16.71 -10.38 4.74
N LEU A 168 16.87 -11.33 5.66
CA LEU A 168 17.55 -11.05 6.93
C LEU A 168 19.01 -10.62 6.72
N LYS A 169 19.73 -11.23 5.77
CA LYS A 169 21.11 -10.82 5.44
C LYS A 169 21.19 -9.43 4.84
N GLN A 170 20.13 -8.98 4.17
CA GLN A 170 20.02 -7.62 3.65
C GLN A 170 19.73 -6.58 4.75
N GLY A 171 19.31 -7.02 5.93
CA GLY A 171 19.01 -6.14 7.07
C GLY A 171 17.53 -6.08 7.45
N PHE A 172 16.62 -6.75 6.73
CA PHE A 172 15.20 -6.79 7.14
C PHE A 172 15.02 -7.51 8.48
N THR A 173 14.19 -6.94 9.32
CA THR A 173 13.81 -7.48 10.63
C THR A 173 12.33 -7.85 10.71
N ALA A 174 11.61 -7.73 9.59
CA ALA A 174 10.19 -8.04 9.48
C ALA A 174 9.87 -8.43 8.03
N LEU A 175 9.09 -9.50 7.86
CA LEU A 175 8.75 -10.08 6.56
C LEU A 175 7.28 -10.48 6.49
N LYS A 176 6.63 -10.20 5.34
CA LYS A 176 5.24 -10.54 5.06
C LYS A 176 5.15 -11.64 4.00
N PHE A 177 4.18 -12.53 4.12
CA PHE A 177 3.88 -13.58 3.15
C PHE A 177 2.47 -14.12 3.33
N ASP A 178 1.94 -14.80 2.30
CA ASP A 178 0.60 -15.40 2.27
C ASP A 178 0.70 -16.92 2.34
N PRO A 179 0.43 -17.55 3.49
CA PRO A 179 0.52 -19.00 3.62
C PRO A 179 -0.75 -19.72 3.14
N VAL A 180 -1.82 -18.98 2.80
CA VAL A 180 -3.11 -19.55 2.39
C VAL A 180 -3.18 -19.69 0.88
N MET A 181 -2.88 -20.86 0.37
CA MET A 181 -2.84 -21.12 -1.07
C MET A 181 -3.90 -22.16 -1.48
N PRO A 182 -4.31 -22.20 -2.77
CA PRO A 182 -4.11 -21.18 -3.78
C PRO A 182 -4.88 -19.89 -3.46
N MET A 183 -4.33 -18.75 -3.85
CA MET A 183 -5.03 -17.48 -3.70
C MET A 183 -6.28 -17.42 -4.58
N SER A 184 -7.37 -16.83 -4.08
CA SER A 184 -8.62 -16.67 -4.83
C SER A 184 -9.18 -15.28 -4.65
N ALA A 185 -9.56 -14.63 -5.75
CA ALA A 185 -10.25 -13.34 -5.73
C ALA A 185 -11.77 -13.47 -5.59
N PHE A 186 -12.29 -14.70 -5.53
CA PHE A 186 -13.71 -15.00 -5.38
C PHE A 186 -14.16 -14.95 -3.92
N ASP A 187 -15.37 -15.38 -3.67
CA ASP A 187 -15.98 -15.39 -2.34
C ASP A 187 -15.10 -16.09 -1.28
N PRO A 188 -15.16 -15.62 -0.03
CA PRO A 188 -14.41 -16.21 1.06
C PRO A 188 -14.77 -17.68 1.24
N ARG A 189 -13.78 -18.52 1.43
CA ARG A 189 -13.91 -19.96 1.49
C ARG A 189 -13.62 -20.53 2.88
N GLN A 190 -14.25 -21.69 3.12
CA GLN A 190 -13.89 -22.57 4.24
C GLN A 190 -12.66 -23.39 3.85
N LEU A 191 -11.54 -23.18 4.53
CA LEU A 191 -10.31 -23.93 4.27
C LEU A 191 -10.47 -25.42 4.63
N SER A 192 -9.92 -26.29 3.80
CA SER A 192 -9.76 -27.71 4.09
C SER A 192 -8.76 -27.93 5.25
N LEU A 193 -8.73 -29.12 5.81
CA LEU A 193 -7.69 -29.48 6.78
C LEU A 193 -6.30 -29.42 6.15
N GLU A 194 -6.16 -29.89 4.92
CA GLU A 194 -4.91 -29.86 4.17
C GLU A 194 -4.40 -28.42 3.97
N ALA A 195 -5.26 -27.49 3.56
CA ALA A 195 -4.88 -26.07 3.41
C ALA A 195 -4.46 -25.44 4.75
N LEU A 196 -5.15 -25.78 5.84
CA LEU A 196 -4.77 -25.32 7.19
C LEU A 196 -3.43 -25.92 7.65
N ASP A 197 -3.21 -27.22 7.39
CA ASP A 197 -1.98 -27.91 7.76
C ASP A 197 -0.79 -27.35 6.96
N ASN A 198 -0.97 -27.09 5.65
CA ASN A 198 0.05 -26.50 4.81
C ASN A 198 0.39 -25.05 5.24
N ALA A 199 -0.63 -24.21 5.46
CA ALA A 199 -0.42 -22.85 5.94
C ALA A 199 0.36 -22.82 7.27
N GLU A 200 0.02 -23.68 8.20
CA GLU A 200 0.73 -23.84 9.47
C GLU A 200 2.19 -24.31 9.28
N LEU A 201 2.43 -25.25 8.35
CA LEU A 201 3.76 -25.77 8.04
C LEU A 201 4.66 -24.66 7.46
N VAL A 202 4.18 -23.87 6.52
CA VAL A 202 4.93 -22.75 5.92
C VAL A 202 5.33 -21.75 7.00
N VAL A 203 4.38 -21.30 7.83
CA VAL A 203 4.66 -20.36 8.92
C VAL A 203 5.67 -20.94 9.92
N LYS A 204 5.52 -22.21 10.29
CA LYS A 204 6.45 -22.91 11.16
C LYS A 204 7.87 -22.90 10.59
N ASN A 205 8.05 -23.32 9.35
CA ASN A 205 9.36 -23.45 8.73
C ASN A 205 10.07 -22.10 8.61
N ILE A 206 9.34 -21.04 8.23
CA ILE A 206 9.90 -19.69 8.18
C ILE A 206 10.29 -19.23 9.60
N ARG A 207 9.41 -19.43 10.60
CA ARG A 207 9.72 -19.07 12.00
C ARG A 207 10.94 -19.82 12.54
N GLU A 208 11.06 -21.11 12.28
CA GLU A 208 12.21 -21.92 12.69
C GLU A 208 13.50 -21.42 12.04
N ALA A 209 13.47 -21.02 10.77
CA ALA A 209 14.64 -20.49 10.06
C ALA A 209 15.08 -19.12 10.59
N VAL A 210 14.17 -18.18 10.76
CA VAL A 210 14.50 -16.81 11.18
C VAL A 210 14.64 -16.66 12.70
N GLY A 211 14.00 -17.54 13.48
CA GLY A 211 13.97 -17.46 14.94
C GLY A 211 13.33 -16.17 15.43
N GLY A 212 13.81 -15.61 16.53
CA GLY A 212 13.35 -14.32 17.09
C GLY A 212 14.01 -13.09 16.45
N ARG A 213 14.74 -13.23 15.34
CA ARG A 213 15.43 -12.13 14.67
C ARG A 213 14.53 -11.34 13.72
N CYS A 214 13.36 -11.87 13.42
CA CYS A 214 12.45 -11.31 12.42
C CYS A 214 11.00 -11.45 12.88
N ASP A 215 10.23 -10.37 12.79
CA ASP A 215 8.79 -10.42 12.91
C ASP A 215 8.17 -11.02 11.64
N LEU A 216 7.16 -11.88 11.82
CA LEU A 216 6.41 -12.47 10.72
C LEU A 216 5.04 -11.82 10.63
N MET A 217 4.64 -11.46 9.44
CA MET A 217 3.35 -10.87 9.12
C MET A 217 2.61 -11.79 8.17
N ILE A 218 1.39 -12.13 8.53
CA ILE A 218 0.60 -13.09 7.76
C ILE A 218 -0.42 -12.33 6.93
N GLY A 219 -0.20 -12.29 5.61
CA GLY A 219 -1.16 -11.81 4.62
C GLY A 219 -2.20 -12.88 4.31
N THR A 220 -3.45 -12.50 4.08
CA THR A 220 -4.50 -13.44 3.66
C THR A 220 -5.48 -12.85 2.65
N HIS A 221 -5.40 -11.57 2.35
CA HIS A 221 -6.20 -10.85 1.36
C HIS A 221 -7.72 -11.14 1.41
N GLY A 222 -8.26 -11.40 2.61
CA GLY A 222 -9.70 -11.62 2.79
C GLY A 222 -10.25 -12.91 2.20
N GLN A 223 -9.43 -13.94 2.07
CA GLN A 223 -9.83 -15.19 1.38
C GLN A 223 -10.62 -16.18 2.22
N MET A 224 -10.88 -15.88 3.49
CA MET A 224 -11.46 -16.86 4.41
C MET A 224 -12.83 -16.43 4.93
N THR A 225 -13.67 -17.45 5.21
CA THR A 225 -14.81 -17.26 6.10
C THR A 225 -14.32 -16.99 7.53
N THR A 226 -15.13 -16.32 8.33
CA THR A 226 -14.81 -16.01 9.74
C THR A 226 -14.41 -17.25 10.55
N SER A 227 -15.11 -18.36 10.36
CA SER A 227 -14.79 -19.62 11.06
C SER A 227 -13.45 -20.19 10.63
N SER A 228 -13.11 -20.08 9.35
CA SER A 228 -11.81 -20.51 8.81
C SER A 228 -10.67 -19.66 9.34
N ALA A 229 -10.85 -18.34 9.32
CA ALA A 229 -9.89 -17.38 9.84
C ALA A 229 -9.56 -17.63 11.33
N ILE A 230 -10.60 -17.88 12.14
CA ILE A 230 -10.41 -18.20 13.57
C ILE A 230 -9.66 -19.51 13.75
N ARG A 231 -9.97 -20.54 12.93
CA ARG A 231 -9.24 -21.84 13.00
C ARG A 231 -7.77 -21.68 12.64
N LEU A 232 -7.47 -20.94 11.58
CA LEU A 232 -6.08 -20.65 11.18
C LEU A 232 -5.37 -19.85 12.26
N ALA A 233 -5.95 -18.73 12.72
CA ALA A 233 -5.38 -17.89 13.76
C ALA A 233 -4.97 -18.67 15.00
N LYS A 234 -5.86 -19.58 15.49
CA LYS A 234 -5.58 -20.44 16.64
C LYS A 234 -4.38 -21.38 16.44
N ARG A 235 -4.14 -21.83 15.22
CA ARG A 235 -2.97 -22.68 14.89
C ARG A 235 -1.68 -21.84 14.86
N LEU A 236 -1.78 -20.58 14.42
CA LEU A 236 -0.64 -19.69 14.23
C LEU A 236 -0.21 -18.95 15.51
N GLU A 237 -1.06 -18.83 16.54
CA GLU A 237 -0.74 -18.13 17.79
C GLU A 237 0.60 -18.56 18.41
N ARG A 238 0.94 -19.85 18.33
CA ARG A 238 2.20 -20.38 18.90
C ARG A 238 3.48 -19.91 18.18
N PHE A 239 3.35 -19.34 16.98
CA PHE A 239 4.46 -18.80 16.20
C PHE A 239 4.63 -17.29 16.40
N ASP A 240 3.76 -16.66 17.17
CA ASP A 240 3.77 -15.26 17.56
C ASP A 240 3.98 -14.30 16.35
N PRO A 241 3.10 -14.32 15.35
CA PRO A 241 3.19 -13.36 14.25
C PRO A 241 2.81 -11.96 14.74
N LEU A 242 3.46 -10.93 14.12
CA LEU A 242 3.19 -9.54 14.45
C LEU A 242 1.74 -9.14 14.12
N TRP A 243 1.18 -9.69 13.03
CA TRP A 243 -0.24 -9.56 12.71
C TRP A 243 -0.77 -10.67 11.79
N LEU A 244 -2.09 -10.75 11.76
CA LEU A 244 -2.89 -11.44 10.76
C LEU A 244 -3.65 -10.37 9.95
N GLU A 245 -3.30 -10.23 8.66
CA GLU A 245 -3.81 -9.18 7.80
C GLU A 245 -5.02 -9.64 7.01
N GLU A 246 -6.08 -8.83 7.03
CA GLU A 246 -7.35 -9.05 6.32
C GLU A 246 -7.84 -10.51 6.36
N PRO A 247 -8.03 -11.09 7.54
CA PRO A 247 -8.40 -12.51 7.65
C PRO A 247 -9.74 -12.88 7.01
N VAL A 248 -10.61 -11.88 6.84
CA VAL A 248 -11.89 -11.96 6.14
C VAL A 248 -12.03 -10.74 5.21
N PRO A 249 -12.94 -10.76 4.20
CA PRO A 249 -13.18 -9.60 3.36
C PRO A 249 -13.47 -8.33 4.17
N PRO A 250 -12.93 -7.16 3.76
CA PRO A 250 -13.00 -5.93 4.55
C PRO A 250 -14.40 -5.29 4.58
N GLU A 251 -15.34 -5.75 3.76
CA GLU A 251 -16.70 -5.23 3.70
C GLU A 251 -17.47 -5.48 4.99
N ASN A 252 -17.22 -6.60 5.68
CA ASN A 252 -17.90 -6.94 6.92
C ASN A 252 -16.99 -6.77 8.13
N ARG A 253 -16.94 -5.56 8.66
CA ARG A 253 -16.11 -5.19 9.82
C ARG A 253 -16.56 -5.87 11.12
N GLU A 254 -17.83 -6.28 11.23
CA GLU A 254 -18.31 -7.07 12.39
C GLU A 254 -17.68 -8.47 12.42
N GLU A 255 -17.62 -9.13 11.26
CA GLU A 255 -16.99 -10.45 11.17
C GLU A 255 -15.47 -10.36 11.34
N MET A 256 -14.82 -9.30 10.84
CA MET A 256 -13.41 -9.03 11.13
C MET A 256 -13.17 -8.80 12.63
N ALA A 257 -14.02 -8.01 13.30
CA ALA A 257 -13.97 -7.81 14.73
C ALA A 257 -14.19 -9.10 15.53
N ARG A 258 -15.01 -10.02 15.00
CA ARG A 258 -15.19 -11.35 15.59
C ARG A 258 -13.91 -12.18 15.53
N VAL A 259 -13.17 -12.12 14.40
CA VAL A 259 -11.85 -12.77 14.30
C VAL A 259 -10.90 -12.12 15.31
N ALA A 260 -10.79 -10.79 15.33
CA ALA A 260 -9.90 -10.05 16.24
C ALA A 260 -10.12 -10.42 17.71
N ARG A 261 -11.38 -10.58 18.14
CA ARG A 261 -11.72 -11.01 19.53
C ARG A 261 -11.44 -12.48 19.79
N SER A 262 -11.18 -13.30 18.78
CA SER A 262 -11.02 -14.75 18.91
C SER A 262 -9.56 -15.22 18.92
N THR A 263 -8.60 -14.29 18.79
CA THR A 263 -7.18 -14.62 18.75
C THR A 263 -6.35 -13.59 19.53
N SER A 264 -5.16 -14.00 19.97
CA SER A 264 -4.15 -13.11 20.55
C SER A 264 -3.30 -12.41 19.48
N ILE A 265 -3.33 -12.89 18.21
CA ILE A 265 -2.61 -12.26 17.12
C ILE A 265 -3.31 -10.93 16.76
N PRO A 266 -2.60 -9.78 16.73
CA PRO A 266 -3.18 -8.53 16.27
C PRO A 266 -3.73 -8.66 14.85
N VAL A 267 -4.95 -8.17 14.59
CA VAL A 267 -5.48 -8.08 13.24
C VAL A 267 -5.06 -6.76 12.62
N ALA A 268 -4.55 -6.80 11.38
CA ALA A 268 -4.26 -5.64 10.56
C ALA A 268 -5.25 -5.55 9.40
N SER A 269 -5.63 -4.33 9.02
CA SER A 269 -6.53 -4.09 7.87
C SER A 269 -6.51 -2.63 7.45
N GLY A 270 -6.91 -2.35 6.20
CA GLY A 270 -7.12 -0.99 5.74
C GLY A 270 -6.69 -0.72 4.30
N GLU A 271 -5.93 -1.57 3.66
CA GLU A 271 -5.46 -1.37 2.27
C GLU A 271 -6.61 -1.20 1.27
N ARG A 272 -7.74 -1.86 1.50
CA ARG A 272 -8.95 -1.81 0.67
C ARG A 272 -10.06 -0.91 1.22
N LEU A 273 -9.73 -0.05 2.20
CA LEU A 273 -10.64 0.95 2.74
C LEU A 273 -10.29 2.35 2.21
N SER A 274 -11.30 3.17 2.02
CA SER A 274 -11.14 4.56 1.64
C SER A 274 -11.76 5.50 2.67
N THR A 275 -11.20 6.69 2.77
CA THR A 275 -11.66 7.77 3.63
C THR A 275 -11.70 7.47 5.14
N LYS A 276 -11.65 8.51 5.95
CA LYS A 276 -11.79 8.41 7.42
C LYS A 276 -13.12 7.76 7.88
N TYR A 277 -14.14 7.73 7.04
CA TYR A 277 -15.45 7.19 7.42
C TYR A 277 -15.41 5.68 7.58
N GLU A 278 -14.77 4.96 6.65
CA GLU A 278 -14.59 3.51 6.77
C GLU A 278 -13.62 3.13 7.89
N PHE A 279 -12.53 3.90 8.05
CA PHE A 279 -11.60 3.68 9.16
C PHE A 279 -12.22 3.97 10.54
N ALA A 280 -13.12 4.97 10.64
CA ALA A 280 -13.87 5.22 11.86
C ALA A 280 -14.71 4.01 12.25
N GLU A 281 -15.40 3.37 11.30
CA GLU A 281 -16.16 2.15 11.56
C GLU A 281 -15.26 0.99 11.99
N LEU A 282 -14.14 0.76 11.27
CA LEU A 282 -13.16 -0.26 11.60
C LEU A 282 -12.66 -0.14 13.07
N LEU A 283 -12.30 1.07 13.45
CA LEU A 283 -11.78 1.38 14.80
C LEU A 283 -12.86 1.27 15.89
N GLN A 284 -14.06 1.79 15.66
CA GLN A 284 -15.18 1.70 16.60
C GLN A 284 -15.58 0.27 16.90
N LYS A 285 -15.50 -0.63 15.91
CA LYS A 285 -15.78 -2.06 16.06
C LYS A 285 -14.61 -2.84 16.66
N GLN A 286 -13.45 -2.19 16.84
CA GLN A 286 -12.22 -2.86 17.28
C GLN A 286 -11.86 -4.05 16.36
N ALA A 287 -12.06 -3.85 15.07
CA ALA A 287 -11.85 -4.88 14.06
C ALA A 287 -10.37 -5.05 13.67
N ALA A 288 -9.54 -4.02 13.92
CA ALA A 288 -8.10 -4.07 13.72
C ALA A 288 -7.38 -3.29 14.81
N ALA A 289 -6.22 -3.81 15.22
CA ALA A 289 -5.26 -3.16 16.12
C ALA A 289 -4.16 -2.41 15.35
N ILE A 290 -4.01 -2.71 14.06
CA ILE A 290 -3.06 -2.11 13.15
C ILE A 290 -3.83 -1.68 11.89
N ILE A 291 -3.72 -0.41 11.52
CA ILE A 291 -4.38 0.14 10.35
C ILE A 291 -3.38 0.35 9.22
N GLN A 292 -3.80 0.00 7.99
CA GLN A 292 -2.95 -0.02 6.80
C GLN A 292 -3.55 0.81 5.66
N PRO A 293 -3.68 2.14 5.83
CA PRO A 293 -4.18 2.98 4.73
C PRO A 293 -3.19 2.97 3.56
N ALA A 294 -3.71 2.77 2.34
CA ALA A 294 -2.96 2.99 1.10
C ALA A 294 -3.15 4.44 0.66
N LEU A 295 -2.10 5.24 0.67
CA LEU A 295 -2.24 6.69 0.47
C LEU A 295 -2.69 7.04 -0.96
N GLY A 296 -2.41 6.19 -1.94
CA GLY A 296 -2.87 6.35 -3.32
C GLY A 296 -4.35 6.04 -3.55
N ARG A 297 -5.09 5.60 -2.51
CA ARG A 297 -6.53 5.30 -2.63
C ARG A 297 -7.38 5.72 -1.42
N VAL A 298 -6.77 6.22 -0.35
CA VAL A 298 -7.51 6.56 0.89
C VAL A 298 -8.12 7.97 0.88
N GLY A 299 -7.72 8.80 -0.05
CA GLY A 299 -8.09 10.21 -0.15
C GLY A 299 -6.93 11.18 0.11
N GLY A 300 -5.69 10.68 0.07
CA GLY A 300 -4.45 11.46 0.14
C GLY A 300 -3.86 11.61 1.55
N ILE A 301 -2.86 12.47 1.64
CA ILE A 301 -1.98 12.66 2.81
C ILE A 301 -2.74 13.21 4.02
N LEU A 302 -3.56 14.25 3.84
CA LEU A 302 -4.32 14.84 4.95
C LEU A 302 -5.40 13.90 5.49
N GLU A 303 -6.05 13.16 4.62
CA GLU A 303 -7.04 12.16 5.04
C GLU A 303 -6.34 11.03 5.83
N ALA A 304 -5.19 10.54 5.36
CA ALA A 304 -4.37 9.57 6.10
C ALA A 304 -3.91 10.11 7.47
N LYS A 305 -3.54 11.41 7.57
CA LYS A 305 -3.18 12.03 8.85
C LYS A 305 -4.35 12.06 9.84
N LYS A 306 -5.57 12.35 9.36
CA LYS A 306 -6.78 12.27 10.21
C LYS A 306 -7.04 10.84 10.69
N ILE A 307 -6.88 9.87 9.80
CA ILE A 307 -7.03 8.45 10.11
C ILE A 307 -6.00 8.02 11.16
N ALA A 308 -4.73 8.40 11.01
CA ALA A 308 -3.68 8.13 12.00
C ALA A 308 -4.02 8.70 13.38
N GLY A 309 -4.53 9.94 13.46
CA GLY A 309 -4.96 10.54 14.71
C GLY A 309 -6.18 9.86 15.34
N MET A 310 -7.13 9.38 14.54
CA MET A 310 -8.23 8.56 15.05
C MET A 310 -7.73 7.22 15.62
N ALA A 311 -6.82 6.56 14.89
CA ALA A 311 -6.21 5.30 15.32
C ALA A 311 -5.45 5.45 16.65
N GLU A 312 -4.69 6.54 16.81
CA GLU A 312 -3.99 6.85 18.06
C GLU A 312 -4.95 6.90 19.26
N ALA A 313 -6.11 7.54 19.10
CA ALA A 313 -7.14 7.61 20.16
C ALA A 313 -7.75 6.25 20.50
N HIS A 314 -7.65 5.27 19.62
CA HIS A 314 -8.10 3.88 19.82
C HIS A 314 -6.95 2.93 20.21
N TYR A 315 -5.75 3.44 20.47
CA TYR A 315 -4.54 2.63 20.72
C TYR A 315 -4.19 1.68 19.55
N ALA A 316 -4.63 2.02 18.34
CA ALA A 316 -4.26 1.30 17.13
C ALA A 316 -3.01 1.92 16.49
N GLN A 317 -2.15 1.08 15.93
CA GLN A 317 -0.91 1.49 15.29
C GLN A 317 -1.09 1.67 13.79
N LEU A 318 -0.21 2.48 13.19
CA LEU A 318 -0.18 2.79 11.77
C LEU A 318 0.92 2.00 11.07
N ALA A 319 0.55 1.27 10.02
CA ALA A 319 1.47 0.58 9.12
C ALA A 319 1.00 0.79 7.67
N PRO A 320 1.34 1.92 7.01
CA PRO A 320 0.81 2.23 5.68
C PRO A 320 1.12 1.13 4.67
N HIS A 321 0.10 0.72 3.91
CA HIS A 321 0.22 -0.25 2.81
C HIS A 321 1.01 0.35 1.64
N LEU A 322 1.78 -0.49 0.93
CA LEU A 322 2.48 -0.11 -0.28
C LEU A 322 2.60 -1.27 -1.28
N TYR A 323 1.89 -1.20 -2.40
CA TYR A 323 2.15 -2.05 -3.56
C TYR A 323 1.98 -1.24 -4.86
N CYS A 324 2.82 -0.22 -5.01
CA CYS A 324 2.78 0.74 -6.11
C CYS A 324 4.14 1.41 -6.30
N GLY A 325 4.17 2.55 -6.97
CA GLY A 325 5.40 3.28 -7.30
C GLY A 325 5.95 4.14 -6.16
N PRO A 326 7.09 4.79 -6.43
CA PRO A 326 7.84 5.52 -5.41
C PRO A 326 7.20 6.85 -4.97
N ILE A 327 6.25 7.41 -5.74
CA ILE A 327 5.59 8.68 -5.36
C ILE A 327 4.62 8.43 -4.19
N GLU A 328 3.82 7.35 -4.24
CA GLU A 328 3.01 6.96 -3.08
C GLU A 328 3.90 6.54 -1.91
N ALA A 329 4.99 5.81 -2.17
CA ALA A 329 5.95 5.47 -1.12
C ALA A 329 6.47 6.71 -0.40
N ALA A 330 6.80 7.79 -1.13
CA ALA A 330 7.20 9.06 -0.53
C ALA A 330 6.09 9.69 0.32
N ALA A 331 4.84 9.64 -0.13
CA ALA A 331 3.70 10.12 0.65
C ALA A 331 3.51 9.31 1.95
N ASN A 332 3.64 7.97 1.88
CA ASN A 332 3.64 7.10 3.07
C ASN A 332 4.75 7.51 4.06
N ILE A 333 5.97 7.76 3.56
CA ILE A 333 7.11 8.18 4.38
C ILE A 333 6.80 9.50 5.11
N GLN A 334 6.16 10.47 4.44
CA GLN A 334 5.79 11.74 5.07
C GLN A 334 4.83 11.52 6.26
N ILE A 335 3.82 10.68 6.09
CA ILE A 335 2.86 10.36 7.16
C ILE A 335 3.49 9.54 8.27
N ALA A 336 4.26 8.51 7.94
CA ALA A 336 4.95 7.67 8.90
C ALA A 336 5.91 8.51 9.77
N THR A 337 6.65 9.45 9.16
CA THR A 337 7.62 10.30 9.85
C THR A 337 6.99 11.18 10.94
N CYS A 338 5.76 11.68 10.73
CA CYS A 338 5.10 12.60 11.66
C CYS A 338 3.96 11.98 12.49
N SER A 339 3.79 10.67 12.48
CA SER A 339 2.71 10.00 13.20
C SER A 339 3.24 9.26 14.45
N PRO A 340 2.87 9.68 15.67
CA PRO A 340 3.39 9.07 16.92
C PRO A 340 3.10 7.57 17.04
N ASN A 341 1.96 7.12 16.50
CA ASN A 341 1.53 5.72 16.52
C ASN A 341 2.02 4.89 15.31
N PHE A 342 3.02 5.35 14.60
CA PHE A 342 3.66 4.57 13.53
C PHE A 342 4.33 3.31 14.08
N LEU A 343 4.09 2.17 13.43
CA LEU A 343 4.67 0.87 13.78
C LEU A 343 5.79 0.49 12.81
N ILE A 344 5.45 0.39 11.53
CA ILE A 344 6.33 -0.12 10.49
C ILE A 344 5.82 0.28 9.11
N GLN A 345 6.73 0.45 8.12
CA GLN A 345 6.39 0.82 6.75
C GLN A 345 6.58 -0.37 5.80
N GLU A 346 5.58 -0.65 4.99
CA GLU A 346 5.72 -1.56 3.85
C GLU A 346 6.69 -1.00 2.83
N SER A 347 7.60 -1.84 2.32
CA SER A 347 8.53 -1.47 1.27
C SER A 347 8.49 -2.49 0.12
N ILE A 348 8.82 -2.03 -1.07
CA ILE A 348 9.05 -2.89 -2.22
C ILE A 348 10.54 -3.26 -2.20
N GLU A 349 10.86 -4.40 -1.56
CA GLU A 349 12.23 -4.76 -1.23
C GLU A 349 12.99 -3.55 -0.64
N THR A 350 14.15 -3.22 -1.15
CA THR A 350 14.96 -2.06 -0.75
C THR A 350 14.69 -0.81 -1.59
N PHE A 351 13.59 -0.77 -2.35
CA PHE A 351 13.28 0.24 -3.38
C PHE A 351 14.31 0.29 -4.53
N GLY A 352 14.93 -0.83 -4.83
CA GLY A 352 15.90 -0.97 -5.94
C GLY A 352 15.24 -1.08 -7.32
N GLY A 353 16.08 -1.35 -8.34
CA GLY A 353 15.62 -1.56 -9.71
C GLY A 353 14.88 -0.35 -10.27
N PHE A 354 13.76 -0.60 -10.93
CA PHE A 354 12.99 0.44 -11.60
C PHE A 354 12.44 1.52 -10.66
N HIS A 355 12.21 1.19 -9.37
CA HIS A 355 11.83 2.21 -8.37
C HIS A 355 12.91 3.28 -8.16
N THR A 356 14.18 2.96 -8.41
CA THR A 356 15.28 3.92 -8.39
C THR A 356 15.35 4.74 -9.68
N GLU A 357 15.13 4.10 -10.84
CA GLU A 357 15.30 4.71 -12.15
C GLU A 357 14.19 5.74 -12.48
N ILE A 358 12.95 5.44 -12.05
CA ILE A 358 11.76 6.25 -12.34
C ILE A 358 11.69 7.55 -11.54
N VAL A 359 12.55 7.75 -10.57
CA VAL A 359 12.69 8.99 -9.79
C VAL A 359 14.06 9.62 -9.99
N LYS A 360 14.16 10.95 -9.81
CA LYS A 360 15.46 11.64 -9.92
C LYS A 360 16.40 11.29 -8.77
N GLU A 361 15.84 10.99 -7.62
CA GLU A 361 16.58 10.64 -6.41
C GLU A 361 15.86 9.50 -5.70
N PRO A 362 16.57 8.38 -5.45
CA PRO A 362 15.96 7.20 -4.87
C PRO A 362 15.59 7.39 -3.40
N ILE A 363 14.57 6.65 -2.96
CA ILE A 363 14.27 6.49 -1.53
C ILE A 363 15.49 5.85 -0.85
N GLN A 364 15.91 6.44 0.26
CA GLN A 364 17.05 5.94 1.03
C GLN A 364 16.60 4.82 1.96
N TRP A 365 17.20 3.65 1.81
CA TRP A 365 16.94 2.48 2.65
C TRP A 365 18.27 1.91 3.16
N GLU A 366 18.38 1.68 4.48
CA GLU A 366 19.59 1.19 5.14
C GLU A 366 19.23 0.23 6.28
N ASP A 367 19.75 -0.98 6.26
CA ASP A 367 19.66 -1.97 7.34
C ASP A 367 18.25 -2.15 7.92
N GLY A 368 17.24 -2.30 7.04
CA GLY A 368 15.84 -2.50 7.43
C GLY A 368 15.06 -1.22 7.74
N TYR A 369 15.66 -0.05 7.48
CA TYR A 369 15.03 1.25 7.76
C TYR A 369 15.01 2.14 6.52
N ILE A 370 13.91 2.87 6.37
CA ILE A 370 13.79 3.97 5.42
C ILE A 370 14.24 5.25 6.13
N ILE A 371 15.07 6.05 5.45
CA ILE A 371 15.50 7.35 5.94
C ILE A 371 14.59 8.43 5.35
N PRO A 372 13.83 9.17 6.16
CA PRO A 372 12.94 10.23 5.67
C PRO A 372 13.70 11.29 4.88
N PRO A 373 13.19 11.72 3.70
CA PRO A 373 13.84 12.75 2.90
C PRO A 373 13.73 14.12 3.60
N THR A 374 14.77 14.92 3.46
CA THR A 374 14.82 16.30 4.03
C THR A 374 14.49 17.37 3.02
N LYS A 375 14.35 17.02 1.73
CA LYS A 375 14.00 17.95 0.65
C LYS A 375 12.54 18.39 0.76
N PRO A 376 12.22 19.59 0.22
CA PRO A 376 10.85 20.11 0.21
C PRO A 376 9.84 19.20 -0.51
N GLY A 377 8.59 19.30 -0.12
CA GLY A 377 7.50 18.53 -0.70
C GLY A 377 7.55 17.07 -0.28
N LEU A 378 7.31 16.16 -1.21
CA LEU A 378 7.46 14.72 -1.03
C LEU A 378 8.92 14.31 -0.80
N GLY A 379 9.87 15.17 -1.21
CA GLY A 379 11.31 14.93 -1.08
C GLY A 379 11.91 14.11 -2.22
N ILE A 380 11.11 13.66 -3.16
CA ILE A 380 11.51 13.00 -4.41
C ILE A 380 10.75 13.59 -5.59
N GLU A 381 11.25 13.38 -6.80
CA GLU A 381 10.63 13.84 -8.04
C GLU A 381 10.62 12.74 -9.09
N LEU A 382 9.54 12.70 -9.89
CA LEU A 382 9.45 11.79 -11.03
C LEU A 382 10.54 12.13 -12.07
N ASN A 383 11.20 11.11 -12.60
CA ASN A 383 12.05 11.22 -13.77
C ASN A 383 11.18 11.13 -15.04
N GLU A 384 10.72 12.29 -15.51
CA GLU A 384 9.81 12.37 -16.66
C GLU A 384 10.41 11.80 -17.95
N THR A 385 11.73 11.77 -18.08
CA THR A 385 12.41 11.15 -19.25
C THR A 385 12.24 9.64 -19.21
N VAL A 386 12.54 9.01 -18.08
CA VAL A 386 12.35 7.57 -17.89
C VAL A 386 10.86 7.19 -18.01
N ALA A 387 9.97 8.01 -17.47
CA ALA A 387 8.52 7.80 -17.62
C ALA A 387 8.08 7.80 -19.09
N ALA A 388 8.63 8.71 -19.89
CA ALA A 388 8.32 8.81 -21.33
C ALA A 388 8.93 7.66 -22.16
N GLU A 389 10.06 7.11 -21.71
CA GLU A 389 10.74 5.97 -22.37
C GLU A 389 10.09 4.62 -22.03
N ASN A 390 9.28 4.54 -20.98
CA ASN A 390 8.62 3.32 -20.53
C ASN A 390 7.08 3.45 -20.53
N PRO A 391 6.42 3.79 -21.64
CA PRO A 391 4.98 3.89 -21.69
C PRO A 391 4.34 2.51 -21.52
N TYR A 392 3.30 2.42 -20.70
CA TYR A 392 2.55 1.18 -20.56
C TYR A 392 1.61 0.98 -21.78
N ALA A 393 1.80 -0.10 -22.50
CA ALA A 393 1.02 -0.47 -23.69
C ALA A 393 0.35 -1.85 -23.56
N GLY A 394 0.51 -2.51 -22.41
CA GLY A 394 0.05 -3.87 -22.21
C GLY A 394 -1.46 -3.96 -21.91
N PRO A 395 -2.06 -5.13 -22.18
CA PRO A 395 -3.37 -5.46 -21.65
C PRO A 395 -3.27 -5.62 -20.13
N ILE A 396 -4.29 -5.14 -19.41
CA ILE A 396 -4.49 -5.55 -18.03
C ILE A 396 -5.46 -6.73 -18.09
N PHE A 397 -4.94 -7.92 -18.26
CA PHE A 397 -5.74 -9.12 -18.12
C PHE A 397 -5.31 -9.85 -16.87
N ILE A 398 -6.24 -9.87 -15.95
CA ILE A 398 -6.45 -11.01 -15.12
C ILE A 398 -7.63 -11.71 -15.77
N GLU A 399 -7.39 -12.69 -16.63
CA GLU A 399 -8.44 -13.56 -17.12
C GLU A 399 -8.95 -14.37 -15.93
N MET A 400 -10.06 -13.89 -15.35
CA MET A 400 -10.68 -14.55 -14.19
C MET A 400 -11.37 -15.86 -14.59
N GLU A 401 -11.60 -16.07 -15.89
CA GLU A 401 -12.36 -17.19 -16.43
C GLU A 401 -11.58 -18.52 -16.36
N ASP A 402 -10.25 -18.47 -16.38
CA ASP A 402 -9.39 -19.67 -16.35
C ASP A 402 -8.94 -20.08 -14.95
N ARG A 403 -9.47 -19.46 -13.90
CA ARG A 403 -9.08 -19.80 -12.53
C ARG A 403 -9.95 -20.92 -11.97
N PRO A 404 -9.36 -22.01 -11.45
CA PRO A 404 -10.13 -22.97 -10.69
C PRO A 404 -10.75 -22.30 -9.45
N LEU A 405 -12.04 -22.53 -9.27
CA LEU A 405 -12.80 -22.12 -8.09
C LEU A 405 -12.34 -22.93 -6.88
#